data_fc2fa849d05214fa8aedcaef657743b7
#
_entry.id   fc2fa849d05214fa8aedcaef657743b7
#
_cell.length_a   1.000
_cell.length_b   1.000
_cell.length_c   1.000
_cell.angle_alpha   90.00
_cell.angle_beta   90.00
_cell.angle_gamma   90.00
#
_symmetry.space_group_name_H-M   'P 1'
#
loop_
_entity.id
_entity.type
_entity.pdbx_description
1 polymer ?
#
loop_
_entity_poly.entity_id
_entity_poly.type
_entity_poly.pdbx_seq_one_letter_code
_entity_poly.pdbx_strand_id
1 'polypeptide(L)'
;ETGFWLESDRMLSLDFNPRSLEVQRQVVIEEFKQRNLNQPYGDASHLLRELAYESHPYRWPTIGKEIAHIAQATLEEVKDFFFRFYAPNNAILAVTGHISFEETIRLAEKWFGPIPARNISPRQLPAEKPQTAVRRKTVERKVPVDAIYMAFHMSNRMHPDYYVYDMITDILSNGRSSRFIQLLVQEQKLFTSIDAYISGSLDEGLLHVTGKPVEGVSLEQAEEAIWKELEKMKTVPVSEQELEKVKNRYESEQIFNNINYLNVATNLAFFELLGHAEDINLEVGKYRSVTVGQIQDTACRTFVPENCNILYYKAIK
;
A
#
# COMPACT_ATOMS: atom_id res chain seq x y z
N GLU A 1 19.12 16.97 -19.97
CA GLU A 1 20.19 17.31 -19.01
C GLU A 1 19.65 17.99 -17.75
N THR A 2 18.66 18.90 -17.87
CA THR A 2 18.09 19.65 -16.71
C THR A 2 17.60 18.72 -15.58
N GLY A 3 16.95 17.60 -15.92
CA GLY A 3 16.51 16.63 -14.92
C GLY A 3 17.68 16.03 -14.13
N PHE A 4 18.75 15.64 -14.79
CA PHE A 4 19.96 15.12 -14.14
C PHE A 4 20.58 16.16 -13.19
N TRP A 5 20.67 17.41 -13.64
CA TRP A 5 21.15 18.51 -12.80
C TRP A 5 20.29 18.71 -11.55
N LEU A 6 18.97 18.83 -11.70
CA LEU A 6 18.06 19.07 -10.57
C LEU A 6 18.10 17.91 -9.54
N GLU A 7 18.08 16.67 -10.02
CA GLU A 7 18.10 15.51 -9.15
C GLU A 7 19.45 15.34 -8.43
N SER A 8 20.56 15.63 -9.10
CA SER A 8 21.89 15.59 -8.49
C SER A 8 22.10 16.74 -7.48
N ASP A 9 21.61 17.94 -7.78
CA ASP A 9 21.75 19.10 -6.90
C ASP A 9 21.05 18.87 -5.55
N ARG A 10 19.81 18.40 -5.56
CA ARG A 10 19.10 18.09 -4.33
C ARG A 10 19.65 16.88 -3.56
N MET A 11 20.48 16.03 -4.17
CA MET A 11 21.21 14.96 -3.49
C MET A 11 22.48 15.47 -2.80
N LEU A 12 23.07 16.55 -3.31
CA LEU A 12 24.23 17.20 -2.72
C LEU A 12 23.88 17.98 -1.46
N SER A 13 22.86 18.80 -1.53
CA SER A 13 22.48 19.71 -0.44
C SER A 13 21.04 20.19 -0.58
N LEU A 14 20.44 20.53 0.56
CA LEU A 14 19.20 21.28 0.66
C LEU A 14 19.46 22.57 1.46
N ASP A 15 18.56 23.53 1.37
CA ASP A 15 18.63 24.76 2.16
C ASP A 15 18.23 24.49 3.63
N PHE A 16 19.18 23.90 4.37
CA PHE A 16 19.00 23.55 5.76
C PHE A 16 19.17 24.75 6.69
N ASN A 17 18.12 25.54 6.84
CA ASN A 17 18.08 26.63 7.79
C ASN A 17 16.80 26.61 8.67
N PRO A 18 16.77 27.33 9.79
CA PRO A 18 15.60 27.31 10.69
C PRO A 18 14.31 27.78 10.03
N ARG A 19 14.38 28.69 9.06
CA ARG A 19 13.20 29.21 8.36
C ARG A 19 12.62 28.16 7.40
N SER A 20 13.46 27.52 6.61
CA SER A 20 13.01 26.47 5.69
C SER A 20 12.43 25.27 6.46
N LEU A 21 13.05 24.88 7.59
CA LEU A 21 12.51 23.84 8.45
C LEU A 21 11.12 24.22 8.97
N GLU A 22 10.96 25.42 9.49
CA GLU A 22 9.66 25.86 10.04
C GLU A 22 8.56 25.89 8.98
N VAL A 23 8.86 26.39 7.77
CA VAL A 23 7.91 26.39 6.67
C VAL A 23 7.51 24.95 6.32
N GLN A 24 8.45 24.03 6.14
CA GLN A 24 8.15 22.64 5.80
C GLN A 24 7.42 21.92 6.93
N ARG A 25 7.77 22.18 8.18
CA ARG A 25 7.06 21.64 9.36
C ARG A 25 5.58 22.00 9.31
N GLN A 26 5.24 23.25 9.06
CA GLN A 26 3.85 23.69 8.94
C GLN A 26 3.13 23.04 7.76
N VAL A 27 3.79 22.89 6.61
CA VAL A 27 3.24 22.22 5.43
C VAL A 27 2.89 20.76 5.77
N VAL A 28 3.81 20.00 6.38
CA VAL A 28 3.58 18.59 6.72
C VAL A 28 2.52 18.45 7.83
N ILE A 29 2.49 19.36 8.81
CA ILE A 29 1.43 19.39 9.84
C ILE A 29 0.06 19.62 9.21
N GLU A 30 -0.05 20.58 8.29
CA GLU A 30 -1.32 20.83 7.60
C GLU A 30 -1.72 19.67 6.69
N GLU A 31 -0.78 19.02 6.01
CA GLU A 31 -1.04 17.80 5.25
C GLU A 31 -1.56 16.68 6.15
N PHE A 32 -0.93 16.47 7.32
CA PHE A 32 -1.41 15.51 8.31
C PHE A 32 -2.85 15.79 8.73
N LYS A 33 -3.15 17.06 9.08
CA LYS A 33 -4.50 17.46 9.47
C LYS A 33 -5.50 17.25 8.35
N GLN A 34 -5.19 17.70 7.14
CA GLN A 34 -6.09 17.58 5.99
C GLN A 34 -6.40 16.13 5.66
N ARG A 35 -5.39 15.26 5.66
CA ARG A 35 -5.57 13.85 5.28
C ARG A 35 -6.18 12.98 6.38
N ASN A 36 -5.86 13.28 7.66
CA ASN A 36 -6.17 12.35 8.74
C ASN A 36 -7.17 12.89 9.77
N LEU A 37 -7.32 14.22 9.91
CA LEU A 37 -8.19 14.80 10.94
C LEU A 37 -9.41 15.54 10.37
N ASN A 38 -9.22 16.26 9.27
CA ASN A 38 -10.23 17.19 8.75
C ASN A 38 -11.17 16.57 7.70
N GLN A 39 -10.96 15.30 7.33
CA GLN A 39 -11.84 14.60 6.41
C GLN A 39 -12.55 13.43 7.09
N PRO A 40 -13.78 13.11 6.68
CA PRO A 40 -14.48 11.93 7.18
C PRO A 40 -13.63 10.66 6.98
N TYR A 41 -13.58 9.83 8.02
CA TYR A 41 -12.81 8.58 8.04
C TYR A 41 -11.27 8.74 7.91
N GLY A 42 -10.73 9.93 8.02
CA GLY A 42 -9.32 10.20 7.80
C GLY A 42 -8.37 9.46 8.74
N ASP A 43 -8.76 9.20 9.99
CA ASP A 43 -7.97 8.48 10.98
C ASP A 43 -8.13 6.93 10.91
N ALA A 44 -9.01 6.41 10.04
CA ALA A 44 -9.29 4.99 9.97
C ALA A 44 -8.03 4.14 9.65
N SER A 45 -7.18 4.61 8.75
CA SER A 45 -5.93 3.90 8.41
C SER A 45 -4.96 3.86 9.60
N HIS A 46 -4.83 4.93 10.38
CA HIS A 46 -4.02 4.94 11.60
C HIS A 46 -4.53 3.93 12.63
N LEU A 47 -5.84 3.98 12.90
CA LEU A 47 -6.49 3.10 13.87
C LEU A 47 -6.40 1.63 13.49
N LEU A 48 -6.57 1.30 12.20
CA LEU A 48 -6.50 -0.07 11.71
C LEU A 48 -5.08 -0.62 11.73
N ARG A 49 -4.08 0.19 11.35
CA ARG A 49 -2.67 -0.19 11.42
C ARG A 49 -2.20 -0.36 12.86
N GLU A 50 -2.60 0.54 13.76
CA GLU A 50 -2.31 0.43 15.19
C GLU A 50 -2.91 -0.85 15.80
N LEU A 51 -4.06 -1.31 15.30
CA LEU A 51 -4.70 -2.54 15.72
C LEU A 51 -3.99 -3.77 15.16
N ALA A 52 -3.58 -3.72 13.88
CA ALA A 52 -2.97 -4.85 13.19
C ALA A 52 -1.51 -5.10 13.61
N TYR A 53 -0.71 -4.06 13.80
CA TYR A 53 0.71 -4.20 14.11
C TYR A 53 1.02 -3.83 15.56
N GLU A 54 1.79 -4.64 16.24
CA GLU A 54 2.29 -4.39 17.60
C GLU A 54 3.75 -3.93 17.60
N SER A 55 4.59 -4.59 16.81
CA SER A 55 6.04 -4.42 16.83
C SER A 55 6.57 -3.69 15.61
N HIS A 56 6.01 -3.98 14.42
CA HIS A 56 6.52 -3.46 13.16
C HIS A 56 6.15 -1.99 12.95
N PRO A 57 7.05 -1.14 12.37
CA PRO A 57 6.77 0.27 12.09
C PRO A 57 5.59 0.53 11.13
N TYR A 58 5.09 -0.48 10.41
CA TYR A 58 3.85 -0.34 9.64
C TYR A 58 2.62 -0.06 10.50
N ARG A 59 2.79 -0.04 11.81
CA ARG A 59 1.80 0.38 12.80
C ARG A 59 1.27 1.80 12.59
N TRP A 60 2.01 2.64 11.89
CA TRP A 60 1.57 3.98 11.48
C TRP A 60 1.89 4.24 10.01
N PRO A 61 1.11 5.10 9.33
CA PRO A 61 1.37 5.42 7.93
C PRO A 61 2.59 6.33 7.76
N THR A 62 3.05 6.47 6.51
CA THR A 62 4.26 7.22 6.14
C THR A 62 4.24 8.68 6.59
N ILE A 63 3.05 9.32 6.65
CA ILE A 63 2.92 10.70 7.12
C ILE A 63 3.35 10.88 8.58
N GLY A 64 3.48 9.80 9.35
CA GLY A 64 3.89 9.78 10.74
C GLY A 64 2.79 9.33 11.70
N LYS A 65 3.20 9.05 12.94
CA LYS A 65 2.30 8.57 13.99
C LYS A 65 1.42 9.69 14.53
N GLU A 66 2.01 10.85 14.82
CA GLU A 66 1.33 11.98 15.45
C GLU A 66 2.00 13.32 15.13
N ILE A 67 1.23 14.39 15.16
CA ILE A 67 1.70 15.76 14.86
C ILE A 67 2.84 16.20 15.76
N ALA A 68 2.86 15.75 17.03
CA ALA A 68 3.90 16.12 17.99
C ALA A 68 5.30 15.73 17.49
N HIS A 69 5.46 14.58 16.82
CA HIS A 69 6.75 14.16 16.26
C HIS A 69 7.22 15.11 15.14
N ILE A 70 6.30 15.57 14.29
CA ILE A 70 6.61 16.53 13.22
C ILE A 70 6.98 17.89 13.85
N ALA A 71 6.20 18.35 14.83
CA ALA A 71 6.39 19.64 15.48
C ALA A 71 7.72 19.74 16.25
N GLN A 72 8.19 18.62 16.81
CA GLN A 72 9.41 18.56 17.63
C GLN A 72 10.68 18.25 16.82
N ALA A 73 10.55 17.85 15.55
CA ALA A 73 11.70 17.54 14.70
C ALA A 73 12.68 18.70 14.62
N THR A 74 13.94 18.45 14.94
CA THR A 74 15.01 19.45 14.95
C THR A 74 15.71 19.54 13.57
N LEU A 75 16.37 20.66 13.33
CA LEU A 75 17.15 20.83 12.12
C LEU A 75 18.31 19.82 12.02
N GLU A 76 18.88 19.46 13.15
CA GLU A 76 19.96 18.47 13.24
C GLU A 76 19.46 17.08 12.84
N GLU A 77 18.33 16.60 13.37
CA GLU A 77 17.72 15.34 13.01
C GLU A 77 17.39 15.26 11.49
N VAL A 78 16.88 16.35 10.92
CA VAL A 78 16.59 16.41 9.47
C VAL A 78 17.88 16.34 8.65
N LYS A 79 18.94 17.04 9.06
CA LYS A 79 20.27 16.95 8.42
C LYS A 79 20.85 15.56 8.52
N ASP A 80 20.82 14.96 9.71
CA ASP A 80 21.35 13.62 9.96
C ASP A 80 20.63 12.59 9.08
N PHE A 81 19.28 12.68 9.00
CA PHE A 81 18.50 11.84 8.12
C PHE A 81 18.91 12.00 6.64
N PHE A 82 19.01 13.25 6.18
CA PHE A 82 19.41 13.54 4.81
C PHE A 82 20.80 12.99 4.50
N PHE A 83 21.80 13.30 5.33
CA PHE A 83 23.18 12.84 5.11
C PHE A 83 23.35 11.33 5.27
N ARG A 84 22.44 10.69 6.00
CA ARG A 84 22.44 9.23 6.15
C ARG A 84 21.84 8.51 4.94
N PHE A 85 20.79 9.04 4.33
CA PHE A 85 19.99 8.29 3.35
C PHE A 85 20.05 8.83 1.92
N TYR A 86 20.32 10.13 1.70
CA TYR A 86 20.36 10.74 0.38
C TYR A 86 21.75 10.65 -0.21
N ALA A 87 22.08 9.51 -0.79
CA ALA A 87 23.38 9.24 -1.42
C ALA A 87 23.21 8.40 -2.69
N PRO A 88 24.12 8.53 -3.70
CA PRO A 88 24.02 7.77 -4.94
C PRO A 88 23.98 6.25 -4.73
N ASN A 89 24.74 5.75 -3.76
CA ASN A 89 24.77 4.33 -3.42
C ASN A 89 23.54 3.85 -2.60
N ASN A 90 22.56 4.70 -2.38
CA ASN A 90 21.26 4.40 -1.77
C ASN A 90 20.10 4.87 -2.65
N ALA A 91 20.34 5.09 -3.92
CA ALA A 91 19.34 5.57 -4.87
C ALA A 91 19.37 4.74 -6.15
N ILE A 92 18.22 4.63 -6.78
CA ILE A 92 18.05 4.02 -8.10
C ILE A 92 17.66 5.14 -9.05
N LEU A 93 18.41 5.29 -10.15
CA LEU A 93 18.10 6.23 -11.22
C LEU A 93 17.48 5.48 -12.40
N ALA A 94 16.20 5.72 -12.67
CA ALA A 94 15.54 5.22 -13.85
C ALA A 94 15.27 6.37 -14.84
N VAL A 95 15.63 6.16 -16.09
CA VAL A 95 15.47 7.15 -17.16
C VAL A 95 14.69 6.53 -18.31
N THR A 96 13.60 7.16 -18.70
CA THR A 96 12.76 6.72 -19.82
C THR A 96 12.45 7.90 -20.74
N GLY A 97 12.41 7.64 -22.05
CA GLY A 97 12.11 8.67 -23.05
C GLY A 97 13.00 8.56 -24.28
N HIS A 98 13.03 9.62 -25.08
CA HIS A 98 13.85 9.69 -26.29
C HIS A 98 15.28 10.14 -25.94
N ILE A 99 16.07 9.20 -25.42
CA ILE A 99 17.48 9.38 -25.05
C ILE A 99 18.23 8.05 -25.29
N SER A 100 19.47 8.11 -25.75
CA SER A 100 20.30 6.89 -25.89
C SER A 100 20.88 6.44 -24.55
N PHE A 101 21.26 5.17 -24.49
CA PHE A 101 21.91 4.60 -23.31
C PHE A 101 23.25 5.30 -23.02
N GLU A 102 24.07 5.54 -24.06
CA GLU A 102 25.36 6.19 -23.95
C GLU A 102 25.24 7.61 -23.40
N GLU A 103 24.25 8.37 -23.89
CA GLU A 103 23.99 9.72 -23.41
C GLU A 103 23.48 9.71 -21.98
N THR A 104 22.65 8.72 -21.59
CA THR A 104 22.19 8.55 -20.22
C THR A 104 23.35 8.31 -19.27
N ILE A 105 24.27 7.40 -19.61
CA ILE A 105 25.47 7.12 -18.81
C ILE A 105 26.35 8.36 -18.70
N ARG A 106 26.62 9.05 -19.83
CA ARG A 106 27.44 10.28 -19.84
C ARG A 106 26.85 11.35 -18.91
N LEU A 107 25.53 11.54 -18.91
CA LEU A 107 24.86 12.51 -18.04
C LEU A 107 24.85 12.05 -16.58
N ALA A 108 24.63 10.77 -16.32
CA ALA A 108 24.70 10.22 -14.97
C ALA A 108 26.10 10.37 -14.36
N GLU A 109 27.14 10.02 -15.10
CA GLU A 109 28.55 10.20 -14.67
C GLU A 109 28.88 11.69 -14.43
N LYS A 110 28.43 12.58 -15.33
CA LYS A 110 28.66 14.02 -15.19
C LYS A 110 28.04 14.58 -13.91
N TRP A 111 26.80 14.24 -13.62
CA TRP A 111 26.02 14.90 -12.59
C TRP A 111 26.01 14.16 -11.25
N PHE A 112 25.99 12.84 -11.25
CA PHE A 112 26.00 12.03 -10.01
C PHE A 112 27.39 11.50 -9.64
N GLY A 113 28.29 11.30 -10.63
CA GLY A 113 29.65 10.78 -10.39
C GLY A 113 30.47 11.56 -9.36
N PRO A 114 30.39 12.91 -9.31
CA PRO A 114 31.10 13.70 -8.28
C PRO A 114 30.55 13.55 -6.86
N ILE A 115 29.35 13.00 -6.69
CA ILE A 115 28.71 12.89 -5.37
C ILE A 115 29.29 11.67 -4.63
N PRO A 116 29.87 11.84 -3.43
CA PRO A 116 30.50 10.74 -2.73
C PRO A 116 29.46 9.73 -2.20
N ALA A 117 29.82 8.45 -2.28
CA ALA A 117 29.09 7.40 -1.59
C ALA A 117 29.10 7.63 -0.07
N ARG A 118 28.05 7.21 0.61
CA ARG A 118 27.92 7.30 2.07
C ARG A 118 27.82 5.92 2.71
N ASN A 119 28.08 5.84 4.00
CA ASN A 119 27.88 4.60 4.75
C ASN A 119 26.39 4.41 5.07
N ILE A 120 25.75 3.50 4.35
CA ILE A 120 24.33 3.16 4.54
C ILE A 120 24.24 1.96 5.47
N SER A 121 23.66 2.16 6.65
CA SER A 121 23.40 1.05 7.57
C SER A 121 22.29 0.15 7.02
N PRO A 122 22.46 -1.19 7.10
CA PRO A 122 21.39 -2.11 6.72
C PRO A 122 20.09 -1.82 7.49
N ARG A 123 18.96 -1.99 6.79
CA ARG A 123 17.64 -1.88 7.40
C ARG A 123 17.45 -3.02 8.41
N GLN A 124 17.17 -2.66 9.65
CA GLN A 124 16.85 -3.61 10.72
C GLN A 124 15.55 -3.19 11.38
N LEU A 125 14.47 -3.86 11.04
CA LEU A 125 13.16 -3.62 11.62
C LEU A 125 12.72 -4.85 12.42
N PRO A 126 12.01 -4.65 13.54
CA PRO A 126 11.44 -5.76 14.27
C PRO A 126 10.39 -6.47 13.41
N ALA A 127 10.44 -7.80 13.37
CA ALA A 127 9.40 -8.59 12.75
C ALA A 127 8.09 -8.48 13.55
N GLU A 128 6.97 -8.49 12.85
CA GLU A 128 5.67 -8.60 13.50
C GLU A 128 5.47 -10.02 14.02
N LYS A 129 4.85 -10.15 15.19
CA LYS A 129 4.54 -11.45 15.77
C LYS A 129 3.25 -12.01 15.15
N PRO A 130 3.17 -13.33 14.92
CA PRO A 130 1.93 -13.94 14.48
C PRO A 130 0.78 -13.59 15.41
N GLN A 131 -0.32 -13.15 14.84
CA GLN A 131 -1.55 -12.86 15.58
C GLN A 131 -2.24 -14.19 15.95
N THR A 132 -2.79 -14.27 17.15
CA THR A 132 -3.40 -15.52 17.69
C THR A 132 -4.86 -15.34 18.08
N ALA A 133 -5.41 -14.13 17.96
CA ALA A 133 -6.80 -13.84 18.27
C ALA A 133 -7.28 -12.65 17.44
N VAL A 134 -8.59 -12.59 17.16
CA VAL A 134 -9.20 -11.42 16.52
C VAL A 134 -9.00 -10.18 17.39
N ARG A 135 -8.61 -9.07 16.76
CA ARG A 135 -8.50 -7.77 17.42
C ARG A 135 -9.63 -6.87 16.96
N ARG A 136 -10.28 -6.20 17.90
CA ARG A 136 -11.45 -5.35 17.62
C ARG A 136 -11.29 -3.99 18.27
N LYS A 137 -11.73 -2.95 17.54
CA LYS A 137 -11.84 -1.57 18.05
C LYS A 137 -13.11 -0.95 17.54
N THR A 138 -13.81 -0.24 18.38
CA THR A 138 -14.96 0.59 17.99
C THR A 138 -14.61 2.03 18.28
N VAL A 139 -14.85 2.91 17.31
CA VAL A 139 -14.72 4.35 17.47
C VAL A 139 -16.01 5.05 17.01
N GLU A 140 -16.27 6.20 17.64
CA GLU A 140 -17.39 7.06 17.26
C GLU A 140 -16.84 8.37 16.71
N ARG A 141 -17.31 8.77 15.53
CA ARG A 141 -16.83 9.97 14.84
C ARG A 141 -17.99 10.67 14.13
N LYS A 142 -17.82 11.97 13.94
CA LYS A 142 -18.77 12.77 13.16
C LYS A 142 -18.55 12.52 11.67
N VAL A 143 -19.20 11.49 11.15
CA VAL A 143 -19.11 11.05 9.74
C VAL A 143 -20.53 10.80 9.19
N PRO A 144 -20.69 10.79 7.84
CA PRO A 144 -22.02 10.66 7.24
C PRO A 144 -22.74 9.34 7.53
N VAL A 145 -22.01 8.21 7.53
CA VAL A 145 -22.54 6.86 7.72
C VAL A 145 -21.54 5.98 8.45
N ASP A 146 -22.00 4.89 9.02
CA ASP A 146 -21.14 3.86 9.59
C ASP A 146 -20.19 3.27 8.53
N ALA A 147 -19.04 2.81 8.98
CA ALA A 147 -18.10 2.08 8.14
C ALA A 147 -17.45 0.92 8.91
N ILE A 148 -17.16 -0.15 8.20
CA ILE A 148 -16.40 -1.29 8.71
C ILE A 148 -15.07 -1.39 7.95
N TYR A 149 -14.00 -1.61 8.70
CA TYR A 149 -12.66 -1.88 8.16
C TYR A 149 -12.16 -3.18 8.76
N MET A 150 -11.77 -4.10 7.89
CA MET A 150 -11.16 -5.36 8.28
C MET A 150 -9.78 -5.46 7.64
N ALA A 151 -8.82 -5.99 8.37
CA ALA A 151 -7.47 -6.22 7.86
C ALA A 151 -6.96 -7.59 8.27
N PHE A 152 -6.32 -8.27 7.34
CA PHE A 152 -5.72 -9.59 7.52
C PHE A 152 -4.22 -9.48 7.20
N HIS A 153 -3.35 -10.03 8.04
CA HIS A 153 -1.93 -10.13 7.70
C HIS A 153 -1.73 -10.99 6.47
N MET A 154 -0.86 -10.54 5.60
CA MET A 154 -0.50 -11.22 4.35
C MET A 154 1.02 -11.22 4.16
N SER A 155 1.50 -12.01 3.22
CA SER A 155 2.91 -12.07 2.85
C SER A 155 3.44 -10.73 2.34
N ASN A 156 4.76 -10.58 2.38
CA ASN A 156 5.46 -9.46 1.78
C ASN A 156 5.42 -9.48 0.24
N ARG A 157 5.85 -8.38 -0.39
CA ARG A 157 5.85 -8.21 -1.86
C ARG A 157 6.69 -9.25 -2.61
N MET A 158 7.75 -9.79 -1.99
CA MET A 158 8.66 -10.74 -2.62
C MET A 158 8.18 -12.20 -2.54
N HIS A 159 7.18 -12.48 -1.71
CA HIS A 159 6.66 -13.84 -1.55
C HIS A 159 5.78 -14.25 -2.74
N PRO A 160 5.84 -15.50 -3.22
CA PRO A 160 4.99 -15.96 -4.34
C PRO A 160 3.49 -15.78 -4.09
N ASP A 161 3.02 -15.91 -2.85
CA ASP A 161 1.61 -15.73 -2.50
C ASP A 161 1.12 -14.29 -2.68
N TYR A 162 2.01 -13.29 -2.83
CA TYR A 162 1.61 -11.92 -3.08
C TYR A 162 0.63 -11.80 -4.26
N TYR A 163 0.95 -12.48 -5.36
CA TYR A 163 0.12 -12.50 -6.57
C TYR A 163 -1.24 -13.15 -6.33
N VAL A 164 -1.27 -14.14 -5.44
CA VAL A 164 -2.51 -14.82 -5.06
C VAL A 164 -3.40 -13.91 -4.23
N TYR A 165 -2.84 -13.15 -3.28
CA TYR A 165 -3.57 -12.16 -2.49
C TYR A 165 -4.18 -11.08 -3.37
N ASP A 166 -3.43 -10.56 -4.33
CA ASP A 166 -3.92 -9.53 -5.24
C ASP A 166 -5.07 -10.06 -6.11
N MET A 167 -4.93 -11.26 -6.67
CA MET A 167 -6.01 -11.93 -7.40
C MET A 167 -7.26 -12.18 -6.53
N ILE A 168 -7.09 -12.52 -5.25
CA ILE A 168 -8.21 -12.68 -4.31
C ILE A 168 -8.98 -11.37 -4.17
N THR A 169 -8.28 -10.24 -3.98
CA THR A 169 -8.94 -8.95 -3.83
C THR A 169 -9.65 -8.52 -5.12
N ASP A 170 -9.09 -8.81 -6.27
CA ASP A 170 -9.71 -8.56 -7.58
C ASP A 170 -11.00 -9.37 -7.78
N ILE A 171 -10.98 -10.65 -7.41
CA ILE A 171 -12.18 -11.50 -7.44
C ILE A 171 -13.27 -10.95 -6.49
N LEU A 172 -12.87 -10.48 -5.32
CA LEU A 172 -13.80 -9.97 -4.30
C LEU A 172 -14.44 -8.64 -4.69
N SER A 173 -13.68 -7.64 -5.15
CA SER A 173 -14.21 -6.28 -5.29
C SER A 173 -13.93 -5.57 -6.61
N ASN A 174 -13.01 -6.06 -7.44
CA ASN A 174 -12.59 -5.29 -8.61
C ASN A 174 -13.52 -5.46 -9.81
N GLY A 175 -14.36 -4.43 -10.03
CA GLY A 175 -15.31 -4.35 -11.13
C GLY A 175 -16.72 -4.84 -10.81
N ARG A 176 -17.66 -4.51 -11.70
CA ARG A 176 -19.11 -4.75 -11.47
C ARG A 176 -19.50 -6.22 -11.31
N SER A 177 -18.71 -7.14 -11.84
CA SER A 177 -18.96 -8.58 -11.76
C SER A 177 -18.14 -9.28 -10.67
N SER A 178 -17.52 -8.55 -9.75
CA SER A 178 -16.85 -9.08 -8.58
C SER A 178 -17.85 -9.52 -7.51
N ARG A 179 -17.44 -10.45 -6.66
CA ARG A 179 -18.35 -11.12 -5.70
C ARG A 179 -19.01 -10.16 -4.74
N PHE A 180 -18.27 -9.26 -4.10
CA PHE A 180 -18.82 -8.27 -3.18
C PHE A 180 -19.80 -7.31 -3.86
N ILE A 181 -19.44 -6.85 -5.06
CA ILE A 181 -20.28 -5.89 -5.77
C ILE A 181 -21.59 -6.55 -6.21
N GLN A 182 -21.54 -7.75 -6.78
CA GLN A 182 -22.75 -8.45 -7.18
C GLN A 182 -23.63 -8.83 -5.99
N LEU A 183 -23.04 -9.51 -4.99
CA LEU A 183 -23.83 -10.10 -3.93
C LEU A 183 -24.21 -9.09 -2.85
N LEU A 184 -23.27 -8.30 -2.36
CA LEU A 184 -23.48 -7.43 -1.21
C LEU A 184 -24.03 -6.05 -1.58
N VAL A 185 -23.70 -5.54 -2.77
CA VAL A 185 -24.17 -4.22 -3.22
C VAL A 185 -25.44 -4.34 -4.08
N GLN A 186 -25.41 -5.20 -5.13
CA GLN A 186 -26.52 -5.22 -6.11
C GLN A 186 -27.69 -6.10 -5.67
N GLU A 187 -27.43 -7.33 -5.20
CA GLU A 187 -28.48 -8.29 -4.86
C GLU A 187 -29.02 -8.06 -3.44
N GLN A 188 -28.16 -8.15 -2.42
CA GLN A 188 -28.57 -8.04 -1.02
C GLN A 188 -28.74 -6.59 -0.56
N LYS A 189 -28.14 -5.63 -1.26
CA LYS A 189 -28.22 -4.18 -0.96
C LYS A 189 -27.84 -3.84 0.48
N LEU A 190 -26.81 -4.52 1.01
CA LEU A 190 -26.32 -4.30 2.36
C LEU A 190 -25.28 -3.19 2.44
N PHE A 191 -24.60 -2.88 1.34
CA PHE A 191 -23.56 -1.87 1.27
C PHE A 191 -23.83 -0.84 0.18
N THR A 192 -23.49 0.42 0.47
CA THR A 192 -23.39 1.47 -0.54
C THR A 192 -22.08 1.35 -1.31
N SER A 193 -21.02 0.93 -0.63
CA SER A 193 -19.73 0.62 -1.23
C SER A 193 -19.00 -0.42 -0.37
N ILE A 194 -18.31 -1.32 -1.03
CA ILE A 194 -17.40 -2.28 -0.38
C ILE A 194 -16.23 -2.53 -1.32
N ASP A 195 -15.03 -2.61 -0.75
CA ASP A 195 -13.79 -2.79 -1.49
C ASP A 195 -12.84 -3.73 -0.75
N ALA A 196 -12.02 -4.46 -1.51
CA ALA A 196 -10.93 -5.27 -1.01
C ALA A 196 -9.65 -4.94 -1.79
N TYR A 197 -8.54 -4.75 -1.08
CA TYR A 197 -7.25 -4.42 -1.69
C TYR A 197 -6.10 -4.88 -0.79
N ILE A 198 -4.91 -4.98 -1.37
CA ILE A 198 -3.70 -5.30 -0.62
C ILE A 198 -2.80 -4.08 -0.42
N SER A 199 -2.08 -4.04 0.68
CA SER A 199 -0.95 -3.13 0.85
C SER A 199 0.34 -3.87 0.45
N GLY A 200 0.81 -3.62 -0.79
CA GLY A 200 2.02 -4.24 -1.32
C GLY A 200 3.28 -3.66 -0.67
N SER A 201 3.70 -4.22 0.45
CA SER A 201 4.82 -3.73 1.25
C SER A 201 6.04 -4.63 1.14
N LEU A 202 7.24 -4.08 1.38
CA LEU A 202 8.50 -4.84 1.37
C LEU A 202 8.53 -5.91 2.48
N ASP A 203 7.95 -5.60 3.65
CA ASP A 203 7.70 -6.55 4.71
C ASP A 203 6.23 -7.04 4.68
N GLU A 204 5.84 -7.87 5.63
CA GLU A 204 4.48 -8.40 5.71
C GLU A 204 3.43 -7.29 5.73
N GLY A 205 2.52 -7.35 4.77
CA GLY A 205 1.49 -6.36 4.53
C GLY A 205 0.13 -6.77 5.10
N LEU A 206 -0.90 -6.06 4.64
CA LEU A 206 -2.29 -6.32 5.00
C LEU A 206 -3.16 -6.46 3.74
N LEU A 207 -4.05 -7.45 3.77
CA LEU A 207 -5.23 -7.47 2.91
C LEU A 207 -6.34 -6.75 3.65
N HIS A 208 -6.92 -5.76 3.00
CA HIS A 208 -7.96 -4.90 3.55
C HIS A 208 -9.32 -5.25 2.94
N VAL A 209 -10.36 -5.18 3.75
CA VAL A 209 -11.76 -5.11 3.32
C VAL A 209 -12.38 -3.89 3.99
N THR A 210 -12.95 -2.99 3.19
CA THR A 210 -13.58 -1.77 3.69
C THR A 210 -14.99 -1.66 3.17
N GLY A 211 -15.96 -1.38 4.04
CA GLY A 211 -17.35 -1.32 3.63
C GLY A 211 -18.13 -0.20 4.32
N LYS A 212 -19.06 0.42 3.58
CA LYS A 212 -20.04 1.35 4.12
C LYS A 212 -21.41 0.72 3.97
N PRO A 213 -22.03 0.24 5.07
CA PRO A 213 -23.35 -0.33 5.02
C PRO A 213 -24.41 0.72 4.64
N VAL A 214 -25.53 0.28 4.11
CA VAL A 214 -26.69 1.14 3.87
C VAL A 214 -27.37 1.49 5.20
N GLU A 215 -28.14 2.55 5.21
CA GLU A 215 -28.92 2.94 6.40
C GLU A 215 -29.83 1.80 6.85
N GLY A 216 -29.84 1.52 8.15
CA GLY A 216 -30.61 0.42 8.75
C GLY A 216 -29.89 -0.93 8.84
N VAL A 217 -28.72 -1.08 8.22
CA VAL A 217 -27.88 -2.26 8.38
C VAL A 217 -26.83 -1.99 9.47
N SER A 218 -26.82 -2.85 10.50
CA SER A 218 -25.84 -2.70 11.59
C SER A 218 -24.44 -3.14 11.16
N LEU A 219 -23.40 -2.68 11.89
CA LEU A 219 -22.01 -3.09 11.61
C LEU A 219 -21.81 -4.60 11.83
N GLU A 220 -22.54 -5.20 12.76
CA GLU A 220 -22.54 -6.64 13.01
C GLU A 220 -23.11 -7.43 11.83
N GLN A 221 -24.24 -6.96 11.26
CA GLN A 221 -24.83 -7.55 10.05
C GLN A 221 -23.89 -7.39 8.83
N ALA A 222 -23.25 -6.22 8.71
CA ALA A 222 -22.28 -5.95 7.67
C ALA A 222 -21.06 -6.89 7.79
N GLU A 223 -20.52 -7.08 9.00
CA GLU A 223 -19.43 -8.01 9.27
C GLU A 223 -19.82 -9.46 8.93
N GLU A 224 -20.98 -9.91 9.37
CA GLU A 224 -21.47 -11.27 9.09
C GLU A 224 -21.58 -11.51 7.58
N ALA A 225 -22.09 -10.54 6.83
CA ALA A 225 -22.22 -10.62 5.38
C ALA A 225 -20.82 -10.72 4.70
N ILE A 226 -19.84 -9.95 5.14
CA ILE A 226 -18.46 -10.05 4.65
C ILE A 226 -17.89 -11.44 4.94
N TRP A 227 -17.95 -11.89 6.20
CA TRP A 227 -17.45 -13.21 6.59
C TRP A 227 -18.07 -14.35 5.79
N LYS A 228 -19.35 -14.27 5.49
CA LYS A 228 -20.07 -15.26 4.68
C LYS A 228 -19.48 -15.37 3.26
N GLU A 229 -19.14 -14.26 2.66
CA GLU A 229 -18.50 -14.28 1.33
C GLU A 229 -17.04 -14.71 1.38
N LEU A 230 -16.28 -14.33 2.42
CA LEU A 230 -14.93 -14.81 2.64
C LEU A 230 -14.91 -16.33 2.90
N GLU A 231 -15.90 -16.88 3.61
CA GLU A 231 -16.04 -18.32 3.83
C GLU A 231 -16.31 -19.07 2.53
N LYS A 232 -17.07 -18.48 1.60
CA LYS A 232 -17.26 -19.07 0.26
C LYS A 232 -15.94 -19.15 -0.53
N MET A 233 -15.03 -18.20 -0.35
CA MET A 233 -13.69 -18.27 -0.99
C MET A 233 -12.89 -19.50 -0.51
N LYS A 234 -13.15 -19.97 0.71
CA LYS A 234 -12.49 -21.14 1.31
C LYS A 234 -13.16 -22.45 0.89
N THR A 235 -14.48 -22.46 0.78
CA THR A 235 -15.28 -23.69 0.64
C THR A 235 -15.74 -23.97 -0.79
N VAL A 236 -15.82 -22.96 -1.63
CA VAL A 236 -16.24 -23.06 -3.02
C VAL A 236 -15.12 -22.54 -3.93
N PRO A 237 -14.45 -23.41 -4.68
CA PRO A 237 -13.41 -22.98 -5.61
C PRO A 237 -13.93 -21.90 -6.57
N VAL A 238 -13.11 -20.93 -6.89
CA VAL A 238 -13.40 -19.98 -7.96
C VAL A 238 -13.45 -20.71 -9.30
N SER A 239 -14.34 -20.29 -10.20
CA SER A 239 -14.35 -20.89 -11.53
C SER A 239 -13.14 -20.46 -12.35
N GLU A 240 -12.69 -21.33 -13.26
CA GLU A 240 -11.61 -20.99 -14.19
C GLU A 240 -11.94 -19.72 -15.00
N GLN A 241 -13.21 -19.53 -15.36
CA GLN A 241 -13.65 -18.33 -16.07
C GLN A 241 -13.52 -17.06 -15.22
N GLU A 242 -13.83 -17.13 -13.93
CA GLU A 242 -13.68 -16.00 -12.99
C GLU A 242 -12.20 -15.65 -12.80
N LEU A 243 -11.34 -16.66 -12.61
CA LEU A 243 -9.90 -16.46 -12.49
C LEU A 243 -9.30 -15.91 -13.78
N GLU A 244 -9.67 -16.45 -14.94
CA GLU A 244 -9.18 -15.97 -16.23
C GLU A 244 -9.58 -14.52 -16.52
N LYS A 245 -10.79 -14.12 -16.10
CA LYS A 245 -11.24 -12.72 -16.20
C LYS A 245 -10.30 -11.76 -15.46
N VAL A 246 -9.91 -12.07 -14.23
CA VAL A 246 -9.03 -11.18 -13.45
C VAL A 246 -7.60 -11.19 -13.98
N LYS A 247 -7.10 -12.34 -14.49
CA LYS A 247 -5.80 -12.41 -15.17
C LYS A 247 -5.76 -11.52 -16.41
N ASN A 248 -6.78 -11.61 -17.26
CA ASN A 248 -6.89 -10.80 -18.48
C ASN A 248 -6.98 -9.31 -18.15
N ARG A 249 -7.67 -8.96 -17.07
CA ARG A 249 -7.75 -7.58 -16.60
C ARG A 249 -6.40 -7.07 -16.19
N TYR A 250 -5.68 -7.80 -15.32
CA TYR A 250 -4.35 -7.41 -14.86
C TYR A 250 -3.40 -7.18 -16.05
N GLU A 251 -3.34 -8.13 -16.99
CA GLU A 251 -2.51 -8.00 -18.19
C GLU A 251 -2.86 -6.76 -19.01
N SER A 252 -4.15 -6.50 -19.21
CA SER A 252 -4.63 -5.29 -19.90
C SER A 252 -4.19 -4.02 -19.19
N GLU A 253 -4.35 -3.94 -17.86
CA GLU A 253 -3.96 -2.79 -17.05
C GLU A 253 -2.44 -2.55 -17.15
N GLN A 254 -1.61 -3.59 -17.14
CA GLN A 254 -0.16 -3.45 -17.32
C GLN A 254 0.21 -2.88 -18.70
N ILE A 255 -0.46 -3.31 -19.77
CA ILE A 255 -0.23 -2.77 -21.12
C ILE A 255 -0.56 -1.28 -21.16
N PHE A 256 -1.69 -0.86 -20.59
CA PHE A 256 -2.09 0.55 -20.57
C PHE A 256 -1.21 1.41 -19.66
N ASN A 257 -0.79 0.89 -18.51
CA ASN A 257 0.12 1.59 -17.59
C ASN A 257 1.48 1.89 -18.24
N ASN A 258 1.97 1.01 -19.09
CA ASN A 258 3.27 1.16 -19.76
C ASN A 258 3.25 2.17 -20.93
N ILE A 259 2.11 2.75 -21.28
CA ILE A 259 2.04 3.87 -22.24
C ILE A 259 2.65 5.15 -21.63
N ASN A 260 2.61 5.30 -20.33
CA ASN A 260 3.14 6.47 -19.63
C ASN A 260 4.61 6.24 -19.23
N TYR A 261 5.52 7.07 -19.75
CA TYR A 261 6.96 6.99 -19.45
C TYR A 261 7.29 7.11 -17.97
N LEU A 262 6.55 7.93 -17.21
CA LEU A 262 6.76 8.03 -15.76
C LEU A 262 6.41 6.72 -15.04
N ASN A 263 5.33 6.07 -15.45
CA ASN A 263 4.97 4.76 -14.90
C ASN A 263 6.05 3.71 -15.20
N VAL A 264 6.56 3.70 -16.44
CA VAL A 264 7.66 2.81 -16.82
C VAL A 264 8.90 3.06 -15.96
N ALA A 265 9.32 4.31 -15.81
CA ALA A 265 10.47 4.67 -14.98
C ALA A 265 10.28 4.25 -13.51
N THR A 266 9.10 4.54 -12.95
CA THR A 266 8.77 4.19 -11.56
C THR A 266 8.78 2.68 -11.35
N ASN A 267 8.19 1.92 -12.28
CA ASN A 267 8.16 0.47 -12.21
C ASN A 267 9.56 -0.15 -12.33
N LEU A 268 10.38 0.33 -13.28
CA LEU A 268 11.78 -0.12 -13.42
C LEU A 268 12.58 0.12 -12.13
N ALA A 269 12.47 1.32 -11.56
CA ALA A 269 13.14 1.65 -10.30
C ALA A 269 12.62 0.79 -9.13
N PHE A 270 11.33 0.50 -9.10
CA PHE A 270 10.73 -0.35 -8.07
C PHE A 270 11.20 -1.80 -8.19
N PHE A 271 11.23 -2.36 -9.40
CA PHE A 271 11.73 -3.74 -9.60
C PHE A 271 13.22 -3.84 -9.31
N GLU A 272 14.01 -2.83 -9.64
CA GLU A 272 15.43 -2.77 -9.23
C GLU A 272 15.58 -2.76 -7.70
N LEU A 273 14.72 -2.02 -6.99
CA LEU A 273 14.69 -2.03 -5.52
C LEU A 273 14.35 -3.42 -4.95
N LEU A 274 13.50 -4.19 -5.64
CA LEU A 274 13.10 -5.54 -5.23
C LEU A 274 14.17 -6.60 -5.56
N GLY A 275 15.05 -6.34 -6.51
CA GLY A 275 16.10 -7.27 -6.93
C GLY A 275 16.69 -6.89 -8.29
N HIS A 276 15.93 -7.01 -9.36
CA HIS A 276 16.38 -6.73 -10.72
C HIS A 276 15.28 -6.08 -11.55
N ALA A 277 15.58 -4.96 -12.21
CA ALA A 277 14.63 -4.23 -13.04
C ALA A 277 14.00 -5.11 -14.14
N GLU A 278 14.75 -6.06 -14.70
CA GLU A 278 14.28 -6.99 -15.73
C GLU A 278 13.17 -7.95 -15.27
N ASP A 279 12.99 -8.14 -13.94
CA ASP A 279 11.90 -8.94 -13.37
C ASP A 279 10.50 -8.37 -13.68
N ILE A 280 10.41 -7.11 -14.08
CA ILE A 280 9.19 -6.50 -14.59
C ILE A 280 8.60 -7.30 -15.78
N ASN A 281 9.46 -7.90 -16.60
CA ASN A 281 9.04 -8.70 -17.74
C ASN A 281 8.43 -10.06 -17.34
N LEU A 282 8.68 -10.53 -16.12
CA LEU A 282 8.17 -11.78 -15.58
C LEU A 282 6.85 -11.58 -14.82
N GLU A 283 6.49 -10.35 -14.52
CA GLU A 283 5.36 -10.02 -13.63
C GLU A 283 4.04 -10.58 -14.14
N VAL A 284 3.69 -10.33 -15.40
CA VAL A 284 2.47 -10.87 -16.02
C VAL A 284 2.46 -12.41 -15.95
N GLY A 285 3.61 -13.05 -16.19
CA GLY A 285 3.73 -14.51 -16.10
C GLY A 285 3.44 -15.05 -14.71
N LYS A 286 3.87 -14.35 -13.66
CA LYS A 286 3.60 -14.71 -12.25
C LYS A 286 2.10 -14.65 -11.94
N TYR A 287 1.39 -13.60 -12.37
CA TYR A 287 -0.07 -13.53 -12.26
C TYR A 287 -0.78 -14.60 -13.07
N ARG A 288 -0.33 -14.85 -14.30
CA ARG A 288 -0.88 -15.91 -15.17
C ARG A 288 -0.71 -17.31 -14.55
N SER A 289 0.33 -17.54 -13.78
CA SER A 289 0.62 -18.82 -13.13
C SER A 289 -0.26 -19.15 -11.91
N VAL A 290 -0.99 -18.17 -11.37
CA VAL A 290 -1.89 -18.38 -10.22
C VAL A 290 -2.98 -19.38 -10.59
N THR A 291 -3.23 -20.34 -9.71
CA THR A 291 -4.21 -21.42 -9.90
C THR A 291 -5.40 -21.26 -8.94
N VAL A 292 -6.52 -21.88 -9.30
CA VAL A 292 -7.72 -21.97 -8.44
C VAL A 292 -7.39 -22.57 -7.06
N GLY A 293 -6.54 -23.61 -7.04
CA GLY A 293 -6.11 -24.25 -5.80
C GLY A 293 -5.34 -23.27 -4.88
N GLN A 294 -4.40 -22.51 -5.45
CA GLN A 294 -3.67 -21.49 -4.69
C GLN A 294 -4.58 -20.40 -4.10
N ILE A 295 -5.60 -19.95 -4.86
CA ILE A 295 -6.62 -19.02 -4.38
C ILE A 295 -7.32 -19.59 -3.15
N GLN A 296 -7.82 -20.83 -3.24
CA GLN A 296 -8.54 -21.49 -2.16
C GLN A 296 -7.65 -21.73 -0.93
N ASP A 297 -6.44 -22.27 -1.12
CA ASP A 297 -5.49 -22.52 -0.03
C ASP A 297 -5.09 -21.25 0.70
N THR A 298 -4.85 -20.16 -0.05
CA THR A 298 -4.51 -18.86 0.53
C THR A 298 -5.71 -18.27 1.27
N ALA A 299 -6.92 -18.37 0.72
CA ALA A 299 -8.13 -17.95 1.41
C ALA A 299 -8.34 -18.71 2.74
N CYS A 300 -8.10 -20.05 2.75
CA CYS A 300 -8.20 -20.86 3.96
C CYS A 300 -7.23 -20.44 5.06
N ARG A 301 -6.00 -20.06 4.70
CA ARG A 301 -4.98 -19.61 5.68
C ARG A 301 -5.24 -18.18 6.16
N THR A 302 -5.78 -17.31 5.29
CA THR A 302 -5.87 -15.88 5.54
C THR A 302 -7.15 -15.49 6.26
N PHE A 303 -8.30 -15.99 5.78
CA PHE A 303 -9.61 -15.59 6.28
C PHE A 303 -10.02 -16.42 7.50
N VAL A 304 -9.24 -16.28 8.56
CA VAL A 304 -9.51 -16.88 9.86
C VAL A 304 -9.62 -15.79 10.93
N PRO A 305 -10.46 -15.97 11.96
CA PRO A 305 -10.65 -14.96 13.01
C PRO A 305 -9.34 -14.53 13.66
N GLU A 306 -8.42 -15.46 13.88
CA GLU A 306 -7.13 -15.24 14.54
C GLU A 306 -6.23 -14.29 13.74
N ASN A 307 -6.43 -14.17 12.43
CA ASN A 307 -5.69 -13.27 11.54
C ASN A 307 -6.42 -11.95 11.26
N CYS A 308 -7.59 -11.72 11.85
CA CYS A 308 -8.45 -10.59 11.52
C CYS A 308 -8.36 -9.45 12.52
N ASN A 309 -8.29 -8.23 12.00
CA ASN A 309 -8.35 -6.97 12.74
C ASN A 309 -9.57 -6.20 12.27
N ILE A 310 -10.47 -5.81 13.18
CA ILE A 310 -11.77 -5.23 12.84
C ILE A 310 -11.93 -3.88 13.53
N LEU A 311 -12.14 -2.85 12.73
CA LEU A 311 -12.46 -1.51 13.19
C LEU A 311 -13.90 -1.17 12.82
N TYR A 312 -14.74 -1.01 13.82
CA TYR A 312 -16.08 -0.44 13.70
C TYR A 312 -15.98 1.08 13.82
N TYR A 313 -16.40 1.77 12.79
CA TYR A 313 -16.35 3.22 12.70
C TYR A 313 -17.79 3.75 12.69
N LYS A 314 -18.30 4.08 13.88
CA LYS A 314 -19.69 4.50 14.08
C LYS A 314 -19.88 5.99 13.81
N ALA A 315 -20.93 6.30 13.08
CA ALA A 315 -21.36 7.67 12.83
C ALA A 315 -22.11 8.22 14.05
N ILE A 316 -21.66 9.36 14.54
CA ILE A 316 -22.46 10.15 15.50
C ILE A 316 -23.02 11.38 14.79
N LYS A 317 -24.28 11.67 15.07
CA LYS A 317 -25.00 12.82 14.49
C LYS A 317 -24.53 14.15 15.05
#